data_21277b64ebdc48dbeae6ad7a89b2b550
#
_entry.id   21277b64ebdc48dbeae6ad7a89b2b550
#
_cell.length_a   1.000
_cell.length_b   1.000
_cell.length_c   1.000
_cell.angle_alpha   90.00
_cell.angle_beta   90.00
_cell.angle_gamma   90.00
#
_symmetry.space_group_name_H-M   'P 1'
#
loop_
_entity.id
_entity.type
_entity.pdbx_description
1 polymer ?
#
loop_
_entity_poly.entity_id
_entity_poly.type
_entity_poly.pdbx_seq_one_letter_code
_entity_poly.pdbx_strand_id
1 'polypeptide(L)'
;YVLTGGELAAMTMIDATVRLIPEVIGKESSHQDDSFSSGLLEYPQYTRPYDYRGMVVPDVLMSGHHEKIRQWRLYESLKKTYERRPDLLENYQLTAEEEKMLAEIKENKE
;
A
#
# COMPACT_ATOMS: atom_id res chain seq x y z
N TYR A 1 -13.62 -1.48 19.49
CA TYR A 1 -13.23 -2.85 19.84
C TYR A 1 -12.78 -2.92 21.30
N VAL A 2 -13.23 -3.92 21.99
CA VAL A 2 -12.86 -4.15 23.41
C VAL A 2 -12.05 -5.45 23.50
N LEU A 3 -10.86 -5.36 24.09
CA LEU A 3 -9.98 -6.49 24.33
C LEU A 3 -10.05 -6.91 25.81
N THR A 4 -9.70 -8.16 26.10
CA THR A 4 -9.64 -8.68 27.49
C THR A 4 -8.55 -8.02 28.34
N GLY A 5 -7.51 -7.50 27.69
CA GLY A 5 -6.40 -6.80 28.34
C GLY A 5 -5.66 -5.91 27.35
N GLY A 6 -4.67 -5.17 27.83
CA GLY A 6 -3.88 -4.24 27.02
C GLY A 6 -2.65 -4.83 26.34
N GLU A 7 -2.36 -6.10 26.52
CA GLU A 7 -1.11 -6.74 26.07
C GLU A 7 -0.96 -6.74 24.55
N LEU A 8 -2.02 -7.12 23.82
CA LEU A 8 -2.01 -7.15 22.35
C LEU A 8 -1.92 -5.74 21.76
N ALA A 9 -2.63 -4.78 22.35
CA ALA A 9 -2.54 -3.39 21.95
C ALA A 9 -1.12 -2.82 22.17
N ALA A 10 -0.51 -3.11 23.33
CA ALA A 10 0.86 -2.72 23.64
C ALA A 10 1.87 -3.35 22.66
N MET A 11 1.74 -4.64 22.34
CA MET A 11 2.57 -5.34 21.37
C MET A 11 2.44 -4.73 19.97
N THR A 12 1.24 -4.36 19.56
CA THR A 12 0.99 -3.70 18.27
C THR A 12 1.67 -2.34 18.19
N MET A 13 1.58 -1.53 19.25
CA MET A 13 2.23 -0.22 19.32
C MET A 13 3.75 -0.35 19.31
N ILE A 14 4.31 -1.30 20.05
CA ILE A 14 5.75 -1.57 20.09
C ILE A 14 6.23 -2.00 18.71
N ASP A 15 5.58 -2.96 18.07
CA ASP A 15 5.94 -3.46 16.74
C ASP A 15 5.92 -2.32 15.70
N ALA A 16 4.84 -1.55 15.64
CA ALA A 16 4.70 -0.43 14.71
C ALA A 16 5.75 0.66 14.90
N THR A 17 6.20 0.88 16.13
CA THR A 17 7.18 1.94 16.48
C THR A 17 8.61 1.47 16.30
N VAL A 18 8.95 0.30 16.79
CA VAL A 18 10.33 -0.23 16.79
C VAL A 18 10.85 -0.49 15.38
N ARG A 19 10.00 -0.91 14.46
CA ARG A 19 10.37 -1.14 13.06
C ARG A 19 10.84 0.13 12.32
N LEU A 20 10.55 1.31 12.86
CA LEU A 20 11.03 2.60 12.32
C LEU A 20 12.47 2.92 12.72
N ILE A 21 13.01 2.20 13.69
CA ILE A 21 14.41 2.34 14.11
C ILE A 21 15.31 1.70 13.04
N PRO A 22 16.35 2.41 12.54
CA PRO A 22 17.25 1.84 11.55
C PRO A 22 17.84 0.49 11.99
N GLU A 23 17.97 -0.44 11.05
CA GLU A 23 18.57 -1.77 11.23
C GLU A 23 17.79 -2.76 12.12
N VAL A 24 16.64 -2.40 12.67
CA VAL A 24 15.82 -3.30 13.50
C VAL A 24 15.17 -4.41 12.66
N ILE A 25 14.77 -4.12 11.43
CA ILE A 25 14.29 -5.10 10.47
C ILE A 25 15.34 -5.37 9.39
N GLY A 26 15.44 -6.61 8.91
CA GLY A 26 16.49 -7.06 7.99
C GLY A 26 16.48 -6.38 6.61
N LYS A 27 15.37 -5.71 6.24
CA LYS A 27 15.25 -4.88 5.03
C LYS A 27 14.60 -3.56 5.41
N GLU A 28 15.36 -2.48 5.38
CA GLU A 28 14.84 -1.13 5.65
C GLU A 28 13.74 -0.72 4.67
N SER A 29 13.81 -1.18 3.42
CA SER A 29 12.79 -0.92 2.40
C SER A 29 11.42 -1.53 2.73
N SER A 30 11.33 -2.49 3.66
CA SER A 30 10.06 -3.16 3.96
C SER A 30 9.02 -2.26 4.64
N HIS A 31 9.42 -1.15 5.25
CA HIS A 31 8.51 -0.17 5.86
C HIS A 31 8.35 1.11 5.03
N GLN A 32 9.21 1.34 4.02
CA GLN A 32 9.15 2.53 3.17
C GLN A 32 7.90 2.58 2.30
N ASP A 33 7.39 1.40 1.90
CA ASP A 33 6.17 1.24 1.11
C ASP A 33 4.89 1.22 1.96
N ASP A 34 5.01 1.25 3.28
CA ASP A 34 3.86 1.28 4.19
C ASP A 34 3.02 2.55 3.99
N SER A 35 1.72 2.45 4.29
CA SER A 35 0.81 3.58 4.26
C SER A 35 1.36 4.77 5.04
N PHE A 36 1.23 5.96 4.47
CA PHE A 36 1.70 7.24 4.99
C PHE A 36 3.21 7.49 4.92
N SER A 37 4.06 6.46 4.80
CA SER A 37 5.52 6.66 4.68
C SER A 37 5.91 7.37 3.38
N SER A 38 5.23 7.05 2.29
CA SER A 38 5.41 7.68 0.97
C SER A 38 4.44 8.84 0.70
N GLY A 39 3.53 9.14 1.63
CA GLY A 39 2.45 10.09 1.46
C GLY A 39 1.17 9.53 0.81
N LEU A 40 1.19 8.28 0.38
CA LEU A 40 0.06 7.55 -0.17
C LEU A 40 -0.33 6.37 0.72
N LEU A 41 -1.53 5.83 0.54
CA LEU A 41 -1.89 4.54 1.11
C LEU A 41 -1.16 3.41 0.38
N GLU A 42 -0.82 2.37 1.11
CA GLU A 42 -0.15 1.20 0.57
C GLU A 42 -1.04 0.46 -0.45
N TYR A 43 -0.40 -0.04 -1.51
CA TYR A 43 -1.05 -0.91 -2.50
C TYR A 43 -1.47 -2.25 -1.85
N PRO A 44 -2.42 -3.00 -2.46
CA PRO A 44 -2.85 -4.29 -1.93
C PRO A 44 -1.70 -5.31 -1.88
N GLN A 45 -1.58 -6.00 -0.74
CA GLN A 45 -0.67 -7.12 -0.53
C GLN A 45 -1.42 -8.43 -0.69
N TYR A 46 -0.80 -9.40 -1.35
CA TYR A 46 -1.39 -10.72 -1.58
C TYR A 46 -0.54 -11.82 -0.93
N THR A 47 -1.21 -12.87 -0.47
CA THR A 47 -0.60 -14.03 0.16
C THR A 47 -0.89 -15.30 -0.65
N ARG A 48 -0.26 -16.41 -0.29
CA ARG A 48 -0.62 -17.75 -0.79
C ARG A 48 -1.96 -18.21 -0.19
N PRO A 49 -2.69 -19.09 -0.88
CA PRO A 49 -2.46 -19.64 -2.23
C PRO A 49 -2.77 -18.64 -3.35
N TYR A 50 -2.33 -18.91 -4.58
CA TYR A 50 -2.62 -18.10 -5.78
C TYR A 50 -4.12 -17.90 -6.01
N ASP A 51 -4.89 -18.96 -5.87
CA ASP A 51 -6.36 -18.94 -5.90
C ASP A 51 -6.91 -19.43 -4.56
N TYR A 52 -7.65 -18.55 -3.88
CA TYR A 52 -8.37 -18.90 -2.68
C TYR A 52 -9.86 -18.64 -2.87
N ARG A 53 -10.64 -19.71 -3.06
CA ARG A 53 -12.10 -19.66 -3.24
C ARG A 53 -12.54 -18.72 -4.36
N GLY A 54 -11.83 -18.71 -5.48
CA GLY A 54 -12.08 -17.83 -6.62
C GLY A 54 -11.47 -16.43 -6.52
N MET A 55 -10.87 -16.09 -5.36
CA MET A 55 -10.10 -14.86 -5.20
C MET A 55 -8.66 -15.11 -5.67
N VAL A 56 -8.32 -14.57 -6.83
CA VAL A 56 -7.07 -14.84 -7.53
C VAL A 56 -6.12 -13.66 -7.40
N VAL A 57 -4.83 -13.95 -7.21
CA VAL A 57 -3.78 -12.92 -7.25
C VAL A 57 -3.70 -12.33 -8.66
N PRO A 58 -3.63 -10.99 -8.82
CA PRO A 58 -3.52 -10.37 -10.14
C PRO A 58 -2.33 -10.90 -10.95
N ASP A 59 -2.57 -11.24 -12.21
CA ASP A 59 -1.57 -11.87 -13.09
C ASP A 59 -0.32 -11.01 -13.29
N VAL A 60 -0.45 -9.69 -13.26
CA VAL A 60 0.68 -8.78 -13.36
C VAL A 60 1.74 -9.03 -12.28
N LEU A 61 1.32 -9.42 -11.07
CA LEU A 61 2.23 -9.72 -9.95
C LEU A 61 2.99 -11.05 -10.15
N MET A 62 2.46 -11.92 -10.99
CA MET A 62 3.06 -13.23 -11.33
C MET A 62 3.91 -13.18 -12.60
N SER A 63 3.88 -12.07 -13.34
CA SER A 63 4.51 -11.95 -14.66
C SER A 63 6.03 -11.85 -14.64
N GLY A 64 6.63 -11.47 -13.50
CA GLY A 64 8.07 -11.18 -13.40
C GLY A 64 8.52 -9.88 -14.08
N HIS A 65 7.63 -9.13 -14.68
CA HIS A 65 7.92 -7.83 -15.29
C HIS A 65 7.93 -6.71 -14.24
N HIS A 66 9.09 -6.43 -13.66
CA HIS A 66 9.25 -5.50 -12.54
C HIS A 66 8.67 -4.10 -12.80
N GLU A 67 8.83 -3.58 -14.00
CA GLU A 67 8.29 -2.26 -14.36
C GLU A 67 6.75 -2.24 -14.38
N LYS A 68 6.12 -3.28 -14.92
CA LYS A 68 4.66 -3.42 -14.90
C LYS A 68 4.12 -3.59 -13.48
N ILE A 69 4.85 -4.34 -12.65
CA ILE A 69 4.51 -4.51 -11.23
C ILE A 69 4.61 -3.16 -10.51
N ARG A 70 5.66 -2.38 -10.76
CA ARG A 70 5.84 -1.03 -10.19
C ARG A 70 4.69 -0.11 -10.56
N GLN A 71 4.34 -0.05 -11.83
CA GLN A 71 3.24 0.77 -12.34
C GLN A 71 1.89 0.33 -11.76
N TRP A 72 1.64 -0.96 -11.68
CA TRP A 72 0.43 -1.50 -11.07
C TRP A 72 0.31 -1.13 -9.59
N ARG A 73 1.40 -1.27 -8.83
CA ARG A 73 1.46 -0.90 -7.41
C ARG A 73 1.20 0.58 -7.19
N LEU A 74 1.79 1.43 -8.02
CA LEU A 74 1.59 2.87 -7.98
C LEU A 74 0.14 3.24 -8.30
N TYR A 75 -0.43 2.65 -9.34
CA TYR A 75 -1.82 2.84 -9.72
C TYR A 75 -2.79 2.44 -8.59
N GLU A 76 -2.59 1.28 -7.99
CA GLU A 76 -3.44 0.80 -6.88
C GLU A 76 -3.29 1.69 -5.63
N SER A 77 -2.10 2.18 -5.32
CA SER A 77 -1.87 3.13 -4.23
C SER A 77 -2.62 4.44 -4.46
N LEU A 78 -2.52 5.01 -5.66
CA LEU A 78 -3.23 6.24 -6.04
C LEU A 78 -4.75 6.04 -5.99
N LYS A 79 -5.26 4.94 -6.55
CA LYS A 79 -6.68 4.60 -6.54
C LYS A 79 -7.22 4.49 -5.12
N LYS A 80 -6.56 3.71 -4.28
CA LYS A 80 -6.94 3.51 -2.88
C LYS A 80 -6.90 4.81 -2.09
N THR A 81 -5.87 5.64 -2.30
CA THR A 81 -5.74 6.95 -1.66
C THR A 81 -6.86 7.88 -2.10
N TYR A 82 -7.14 7.95 -3.39
CA TYR A 82 -8.23 8.77 -3.94
C TYR A 82 -9.60 8.37 -3.39
N GLU A 83 -9.84 7.06 -3.23
CA GLU A 83 -11.13 6.54 -2.75
C GLU A 83 -11.32 6.70 -1.24
N ARG A 84 -10.26 6.55 -0.45
CA ARG A 84 -10.34 6.46 1.01
C ARG A 84 -9.79 7.66 1.75
N ARG A 85 -8.76 8.27 1.22
CA ARG A 85 -8.07 9.40 1.85
C ARG A 85 -7.67 10.46 0.80
N PRO A 86 -8.66 11.10 0.14
CA PRO A 86 -8.39 12.14 -0.86
C PRO A 86 -7.65 13.35 -0.28
N ASP A 87 -7.78 13.59 1.01
CA ASP A 87 -7.04 14.63 1.75
C ASP A 87 -5.51 14.49 1.63
N LEU A 88 -4.99 13.26 1.52
CA LEU A 88 -3.56 13.02 1.34
C LEU A 88 -3.05 13.49 -0.02
N LEU A 89 -3.89 13.50 -1.05
CA LEU A 89 -3.52 13.97 -2.39
C LEU A 89 -3.45 15.48 -2.51
N GLU A 90 -4.12 16.24 -1.63
CA GLU A 90 -4.13 17.70 -1.67
C GLU A 90 -2.74 18.31 -1.45
N ASN A 91 -1.94 17.67 -0.61
CA ASN A 91 -0.58 18.13 -0.28
C ASN A 91 0.53 17.26 -0.92
N TYR A 92 0.14 16.27 -1.71
CA TYR A 92 1.07 15.36 -2.37
C TYR A 92 1.52 15.92 -3.71
N GLN A 93 2.84 15.93 -3.94
CA GLN A 93 3.40 16.35 -5.23
C GLN A 93 3.38 15.19 -6.21
N LEU A 94 2.39 15.22 -7.11
CA LEU A 94 2.25 14.22 -8.16
C LEU A 94 3.35 14.37 -9.22
N THR A 95 3.91 13.26 -9.65
CA THR A 95 4.73 13.21 -10.86
C THR A 95 3.85 13.21 -12.11
N ALA A 96 4.42 13.48 -13.28
CA ALA A 96 3.68 13.46 -14.54
C ALA A 96 3.05 12.08 -14.87
N GLU A 97 3.67 11.00 -14.43
CA GLU A 97 3.15 9.63 -14.53
C GLU A 97 1.93 9.45 -13.61
N GLU A 98 2.05 9.89 -12.37
CA GLU A 98 0.98 9.81 -11.37
C GLU A 98 -0.24 10.68 -11.72
N GLU A 99 -0.01 11.84 -12.32
CA GLU A 99 -1.10 12.71 -12.80
C GLU A 99 -1.94 12.03 -13.89
N LYS A 100 -1.29 11.34 -14.83
CA LYS A 100 -1.97 10.56 -15.87
C LYS A 100 -2.79 9.42 -15.28
N MET A 101 -2.19 8.65 -14.37
CA MET A 101 -2.88 7.56 -13.68
C MET A 101 -4.08 8.06 -12.87
N LEU A 102 -3.94 9.20 -12.21
CA LEU A 102 -5.01 9.78 -11.43
C LEU A 102 -6.16 10.29 -12.32
N ALA A 103 -5.85 10.82 -13.50
CA ALA A 103 -6.87 11.20 -14.50
C ALA A 103 -7.67 9.97 -14.97
N GLU A 104 -7.01 8.88 -15.30
CA GLU A 104 -7.66 7.62 -15.66
C GLU A 104 -8.55 7.06 -14.53
N ILE A 105 -8.08 7.15 -13.28
CA ILE A 105 -8.87 6.71 -12.11
C ILE A 105 -10.15 7.51 -11.96
N LYS A 106 -10.09 8.82 -12.21
CA LYS A 106 -11.26 9.71 -12.14
C LYS A 106 -12.27 9.41 -13.25
N GLU A 107 -11.79 9.20 -14.48
CA GLU A 107 -12.64 8.85 -15.63
C GLU A 107 -13.34 7.49 -15.44
N ASN A 108 -12.66 6.49 -14.89
CA ASN A 108 -13.23 5.17 -14.67
C ASN A 108 -14.28 5.12 -13.52
N LYS A 109 -14.44 6.21 -12.77
CA LYS A 109 -15.39 6.30 -11.66
C LYS A 109 -16.68 7.04 -12.03
N GLU A 110 -16.69 7.74 -13.14
CA GLU A 110 -17.89 8.37 -13.72
C GLU A 110 -18.69 7.36 -14.56
#